data_852363525b9ebaefe3c0322dde8f3ef3
#
_entry.id   852363525b9ebaefe3c0322dde8f3ef3
#
_cell.length_a   1.000
_cell.length_b   1.000
_cell.length_c   1.000
_cell.angle_alpha   90.00
_cell.angle_beta   90.00
_cell.angle_gamma   90.00
#
_symmetry.space_group_name_H-M   'P 1'
#
loop_
_entity.id
_entity.type
_entity.pdbx_description
1 polymer ?
#
loop_
_entity_poly.entity_id
_entity_poly.type
_entity_poly.pdbx_seq_one_letter_code
_entity_poly.pdbx_strand_id
1 'polypeptide(L)'
;MARGRRTVRCALLARGGLERALAATAVVCLDSERPFVAGTALVGDVRDALRAVTGRIAAGPRACPGHSGPVPSPVAGQDAPAVPGRIVRYPQALAAVEAALPEDAHVFVDAGNTGASAVHLLPAPRHGRFVVALGMGGMGYTFGAGIGAALATGRRTYVLAGDGAFFMHGAEVHTAVEHRAPVTFVIFNNNAHAMCALREEFLQGGVRDDDVFGRTDIAAGVAAAFPSLDVTGAENAAQLRAALLRGNTGAGPAFVALDCDPREIPPFLPFQPFAEANGSAGRAGHEDHKENADERRVVHAG
;
A
#
# COMPACT_ATOMS: atom_id res chain seq x y z
N MET A 1 15.81 12.95 -29.26
CA MET A 1 14.56 12.34 -28.71
C MET A 1 14.48 12.68 -27.22
N ALA A 2 13.75 13.71 -26.87
CA ALA A 2 13.56 14.13 -25.48
C ALA A 2 12.58 13.13 -24.81
N ARG A 3 13.07 12.37 -23.83
CA ARG A 3 12.23 11.55 -22.96
C ARG A 3 11.51 12.50 -21.99
N GLY A 4 10.28 12.83 -22.32
CA GLY A 4 9.40 13.57 -21.40
C GLY A 4 9.16 12.74 -20.15
N ARG A 5 9.85 13.04 -19.06
CA ARG A 5 9.51 12.57 -17.73
C ARG A 5 8.20 13.24 -17.34
N ARG A 6 7.12 12.47 -17.33
CA ARG A 6 5.86 12.91 -16.74
C ARG A 6 6.08 13.05 -15.23
N THR A 7 6.19 14.27 -14.77
CA THR A 7 6.09 14.55 -13.34
C THR A 7 4.70 14.14 -12.90
N VAL A 8 4.59 13.02 -12.18
CA VAL A 8 3.34 12.68 -11.51
C VAL A 8 3.15 13.72 -10.43
N ARG A 9 2.34 14.73 -10.71
CA ARG A 9 1.89 15.68 -9.70
C ARG A 9 1.09 14.88 -8.68
N CYS A 10 1.72 14.50 -7.61
CA CYS A 10 1.04 13.90 -6.47
C CYS A 10 0.27 15.01 -5.74
N ALA A 11 -0.69 15.63 -6.44
CA ALA A 11 -1.62 16.60 -5.84
C ALA A 11 -2.43 16.00 -4.67
N LEU A 12 -2.38 14.69 -4.54
CA LEU A 12 -3.05 13.91 -3.49
C LEU A 12 -2.34 13.98 -2.13
N LEU A 13 -1.05 14.34 -2.08
CA LEU A 13 -0.32 14.48 -0.82
C LEU A 13 -0.41 15.90 -0.23
N ALA A 14 -0.94 16.87 -0.97
CA ALA A 14 -0.92 18.27 -0.59
C ALA A 14 -2.11 18.73 0.28
N ARG A 15 -3.16 17.93 0.46
CA ARG A 15 -4.30 18.31 1.28
C ARG A 15 -4.26 17.56 2.62
N GLY A 16 -3.96 18.26 3.71
CA GLY A 16 -4.02 17.73 5.07
C GLY A 16 -2.74 17.91 5.89
N GLY A 17 -2.36 16.87 6.65
CA GLY A 17 -1.26 16.94 7.61
C GLY A 17 0.09 17.28 7.02
N LEU A 18 0.41 16.79 5.82
CA LEU A 18 1.68 17.06 5.14
C LEU A 18 1.80 18.54 4.75
N GLU A 19 0.73 19.16 4.24
CA GLU A 19 0.74 20.59 3.88
C GLU A 19 1.00 21.46 5.11
N ARG A 20 0.36 21.17 6.24
CA ARG A 20 0.61 21.85 7.51
C ARG A 20 2.04 21.62 8.01
N ALA A 21 2.56 20.39 7.91
CA ALA A 21 3.93 20.07 8.31
C ALA A 21 4.96 20.80 7.43
N LEU A 22 4.73 20.86 6.12
CA LEU A 22 5.60 21.59 5.17
C LEU A 22 5.53 23.09 5.41
N ALA A 23 4.37 23.67 5.74
CA ALA A 23 4.23 25.09 6.06
C ALA A 23 4.94 25.47 7.37
N ALA A 24 5.11 24.54 8.29
CA ALA A 24 5.76 24.74 9.59
C ALA A 24 7.27 24.44 9.56
N THR A 25 7.83 23.97 8.44
CA THR A 25 9.20 23.49 8.34
C THR A 25 9.93 24.19 7.20
N ALA A 26 11.23 24.46 7.38
CA ALA A 26 12.08 24.91 6.29
C ALA A 26 12.26 23.76 5.28
N VAL A 27 11.71 23.94 4.09
CA VAL A 27 11.74 22.95 3.01
C VAL A 27 12.81 23.31 2.00
N VAL A 28 13.70 22.37 1.70
CA VAL A 28 14.67 22.44 0.60
C VAL A 28 14.37 21.31 -0.38
N CYS A 29 14.03 21.69 -1.61
CA CYS A 29 13.74 20.74 -2.69
C CYS A 29 14.94 20.62 -3.61
N LEU A 30 15.36 19.40 -3.91
CA LEU A 30 16.36 19.07 -4.91
C LEU A 30 15.66 18.39 -6.09
N ASP A 31 15.58 19.03 -7.24
CA ASP A 31 14.89 18.46 -8.40
C ASP A 31 15.56 18.92 -9.71
N SER A 32 15.36 18.17 -10.78
CA SER A 32 15.75 18.55 -12.13
C SER A 32 14.86 19.65 -12.72
N GLU A 33 13.69 19.88 -12.13
CA GLU A 33 12.72 20.89 -12.51
C GLU A 33 12.26 21.68 -11.28
N ARG A 34 11.63 22.83 -11.51
CA ARG A 34 11.09 23.63 -10.41
C ARG A 34 10.02 22.85 -9.65
N PRO A 35 10.20 22.60 -8.35
CA PRO A 35 9.24 21.84 -7.56
C PRO A 35 7.93 22.62 -7.39
N PHE A 36 6.84 21.88 -7.23
CA PHE A 36 5.51 22.46 -6.97
C PHE A 36 5.29 22.80 -5.48
N VAL A 37 6.22 22.42 -4.62
CA VAL A 37 6.17 22.67 -3.17
C VAL A 37 6.84 23.99 -2.86
N ALA A 38 6.22 24.81 -2.00
CA ALA A 38 6.83 26.06 -1.54
C ALA A 38 8.07 25.78 -0.69
N GLY A 39 9.16 26.49 -0.96
CA GLY A 39 10.43 26.33 -0.25
C GLY A 39 11.62 26.78 -1.09
N THR A 40 12.82 26.53 -0.60
CA THR A 40 14.05 26.76 -1.36
C THR A 40 14.23 25.65 -2.38
N ALA A 41 14.31 26.01 -3.65
CA ALA A 41 14.52 25.07 -4.74
C ALA A 41 15.98 25.12 -5.24
N LEU A 42 16.63 23.96 -5.25
CA LEU A 42 17.88 23.73 -5.95
C LEU A 42 17.55 22.93 -7.21
N VAL A 43 17.46 23.62 -8.34
CA VAL A 43 17.09 23.02 -9.63
C VAL A 43 18.33 22.65 -10.41
N GLY A 44 18.43 21.38 -10.83
CA GLY A 44 19.56 20.88 -11.58
C GLY A 44 19.68 19.36 -11.48
N ASP A 45 20.86 18.83 -11.76
CA ASP A 45 21.11 17.41 -11.54
C ASP A 45 21.09 17.08 -10.05
N VAL A 46 20.15 16.24 -9.64
CA VAL A 46 19.93 15.88 -8.22
C VAL A 46 21.18 15.23 -7.61
N ARG A 47 21.94 14.46 -8.39
CA ARG A 47 23.18 13.83 -7.92
C ARG A 47 24.25 14.86 -7.60
N ASP A 48 24.42 15.86 -8.46
CA ASP A 48 25.40 16.92 -8.25
C ASP A 48 24.99 17.84 -7.10
N ALA A 49 23.68 18.15 -7.00
CA ALA A 49 23.14 18.88 -5.86
C ALA A 49 23.38 18.14 -4.54
N LEU A 50 23.13 16.83 -4.49
CA LEU A 50 23.42 16.01 -3.31
C LEU A 50 24.91 15.97 -2.98
N ARG A 51 25.80 15.81 -3.96
CA ARG A 51 27.25 15.84 -3.74
C ARG A 51 27.71 17.19 -3.16
N ALA A 52 27.18 18.29 -3.69
CA ALA A 52 27.52 19.63 -3.20
C ALA A 52 27.04 19.85 -1.76
N VAL A 53 25.85 19.37 -1.42
CA VAL A 53 25.29 19.46 -0.06
C VAL A 53 26.10 18.57 0.90
N THR A 54 26.34 17.31 0.55
CA THR A 54 27.09 16.37 1.40
C THR A 54 28.53 16.81 1.61
N GLY A 55 29.17 17.41 0.61
CA GLY A 55 30.52 17.96 0.73
C GLY A 55 30.63 19.17 1.68
N ARG A 56 29.50 19.84 1.98
CA ARG A 56 29.45 20.98 2.92
C ARG A 56 28.96 20.59 4.32
N ILE A 57 28.40 19.40 4.46
CA ILE A 57 28.06 18.87 5.77
C ILE A 57 29.37 18.42 6.41
N ALA A 58 29.82 19.12 7.44
CA ALA A 58 31.03 18.77 8.16
C ALA A 58 30.97 17.34 8.64
N ALA A 59 31.99 16.55 8.35
CA ALA A 59 32.14 15.18 8.83
C ALA A 59 32.29 15.19 10.35
N GLY A 60 31.21 14.95 11.03
CA GLY A 60 31.16 14.81 12.49
C GLY A 60 29.83 14.23 12.91
N PRO A 61 29.80 13.46 14.01
CA PRO A 61 28.53 12.96 14.53
C PRO A 61 27.70 14.15 15.01
N ARG A 62 26.83 14.65 14.15
CA ARG A 62 25.74 15.50 14.59
C ARG A 62 24.73 14.57 15.25
N ALA A 63 24.57 14.74 16.56
CA ALA A 63 23.38 14.20 17.21
C ALA A 63 22.17 14.77 16.45
N CYS A 64 21.47 13.92 15.69
CA CYS A 64 20.11 14.24 15.27
C CYS A 64 19.36 14.53 16.56
N PRO A 65 18.79 15.73 16.76
CA PRO A 65 17.97 15.94 17.92
C PRO A 65 16.79 14.97 17.86
N GLY A 66 16.91 13.93 18.64
CA GLY A 66 15.82 13.15 19.13
C GLY A 66 15.01 12.31 18.16
N HIS A 67 15.49 11.19 17.72
CA HIS A 67 14.69 9.96 17.66
C HIS A 67 15.64 8.80 18.03
N SER A 68 16.10 8.80 19.26
CA SER A 68 16.82 7.65 19.87
C SER A 68 15.89 6.59 20.42
N GLY A 69 14.57 6.79 20.28
CA GLY A 69 13.56 5.79 20.62
C GLY A 69 13.12 4.98 19.39
N PRO A 70 12.49 3.83 19.61
CA PRO A 70 11.83 3.11 18.50
C PRO A 70 10.86 4.07 17.81
N VAL A 71 10.90 4.11 16.48
CA VAL A 71 9.90 4.86 15.70
C VAL A 71 8.53 4.28 16.08
N PRO A 72 7.59 5.09 16.59
CA PRO A 72 6.27 4.58 16.94
C PRO A 72 5.67 3.88 15.73
N SER A 73 5.21 2.63 15.89
CA SER A 73 4.48 1.95 14.84
C SER A 73 3.23 2.76 14.51
N PRO A 74 2.99 3.10 13.22
CA PRO A 74 1.76 3.79 12.84
C PRO A 74 0.50 2.95 13.09
N VAL A 75 0.67 1.66 13.34
CA VAL A 75 -0.41 0.72 13.68
C VAL A 75 -0.66 0.66 15.19
N ALA A 76 0.32 1.07 16.03
CA ALA A 76 0.17 1.10 17.48
C ALA A 76 -0.94 2.11 17.86
N GLY A 77 -1.97 1.64 18.56
CA GLY A 77 -3.10 2.47 18.99
C GLY A 77 -4.29 2.52 18.02
N GLN A 78 -4.25 1.80 16.92
CA GLN A 78 -5.43 1.61 16.08
C GLN A 78 -6.26 0.42 16.59
N ASP A 79 -6.88 0.59 17.74
CA ASP A 79 -7.87 -0.36 18.30
C ASP A 79 -9.16 -0.30 17.49
N ALA A 80 -9.12 -0.82 16.26
CA ALA A 80 -10.33 -0.99 15.50
C ALA A 80 -11.10 -2.18 16.08
N PRO A 81 -12.42 -2.05 16.33
CA PRO A 81 -13.22 -3.15 16.86
C PRO A 81 -13.12 -4.37 15.94
N ALA A 82 -13.02 -5.56 16.55
CA ALA A 82 -13.02 -6.80 15.79
C ALA A 82 -14.33 -6.92 15.00
N VAL A 83 -14.22 -7.22 13.72
CA VAL A 83 -15.38 -7.54 12.88
C VAL A 83 -15.75 -8.98 13.17
N PRO A 84 -17.03 -9.30 13.46
CA PRO A 84 -17.45 -10.68 13.65
C PRO A 84 -17.22 -11.53 12.38
N GLY A 85 -16.63 -12.71 12.53
CA GLY A 85 -16.38 -13.65 11.44
C GLY A 85 -14.90 -13.81 11.10
N ARG A 86 -14.61 -14.32 9.89
CA ARG A 86 -13.26 -14.59 9.38
C ARG A 86 -12.57 -13.35 8.79
N ILE A 87 -13.17 -12.16 8.92
CA ILE A 87 -12.67 -10.94 8.31
C ILE A 87 -11.58 -10.34 9.18
N VAL A 88 -10.42 -10.07 8.56
CA VAL A 88 -9.28 -9.39 9.20
C VAL A 88 -9.17 -7.97 8.62
N ARG A 89 -9.17 -6.96 9.48
CA ARG A 89 -9.01 -5.58 9.04
C ARG A 89 -7.56 -5.27 8.65
N TYR A 90 -7.38 -4.35 7.69
CA TYR A 90 -6.04 -3.95 7.22
C TYR A 90 -5.08 -3.54 8.34
N PRO A 91 -5.46 -2.71 9.34
CA PRO A 91 -4.57 -2.37 10.45
C PRO A 91 -4.13 -3.59 11.26
N GLN A 92 -5.04 -4.53 11.53
CA GLN A 92 -4.72 -5.76 12.28
C GLN A 92 -3.79 -6.68 11.48
N ALA A 93 -4.06 -6.83 10.18
CA ALA A 93 -3.24 -7.63 9.28
C ALA A 93 -1.82 -7.04 9.15
N LEU A 94 -1.71 -5.73 8.95
CA LEU A 94 -0.44 -5.06 8.79
C LEU A 94 0.38 -5.04 10.09
N ALA A 95 -0.27 -4.95 11.26
CA ALA A 95 0.39 -5.14 12.54
C ALA A 95 0.96 -6.56 12.70
N ALA A 96 0.23 -7.58 12.22
CA ALA A 96 0.73 -8.96 12.22
C ALA A 96 1.91 -9.15 11.24
N VAL A 97 1.88 -8.48 10.09
CA VAL A 97 3.00 -8.45 9.13
C VAL A 97 4.20 -7.77 9.76
N GLU A 98 4.04 -6.57 10.33
CA GLU A 98 5.10 -5.83 11.01
C GLU A 98 5.79 -6.68 12.09
N ALA A 99 5.00 -7.32 12.94
CA ALA A 99 5.50 -8.14 14.05
C ALA A 99 6.24 -9.42 13.59
N ALA A 100 6.07 -9.83 12.32
CA ALA A 100 6.73 -11.00 11.74
C ALA A 100 7.86 -10.63 10.77
N LEU A 101 7.94 -9.37 10.33
CA LEU A 101 8.84 -8.93 9.27
C LEU A 101 10.31 -8.93 9.73
N PRO A 102 11.22 -9.68 9.08
CA PRO A 102 12.65 -9.57 9.35
C PRO A 102 13.19 -8.17 9.00
N GLU A 103 14.18 -7.69 9.75
CA GLU A 103 14.74 -6.34 9.57
C GLU A 103 15.40 -6.13 8.19
N ASP A 104 15.86 -7.21 7.55
CA ASP A 104 16.51 -7.18 6.25
C ASP A 104 15.62 -7.66 5.10
N ALA A 105 14.34 -7.94 5.38
CA ALA A 105 13.39 -8.38 4.37
C ALA A 105 13.12 -7.29 3.33
N HIS A 106 12.79 -7.70 2.12
CA HIS A 106 12.20 -6.81 1.12
C HIS A 106 10.68 -6.88 1.20
N VAL A 107 10.03 -5.75 1.02
CA VAL A 107 8.57 -5.63 0.96
C VAL A 107 8.15 -5.03 -0.37
N PHE A 108 7.36 -5.76 -1.12
CA PHE A 108 6.75 -5.32 -2.37
C PHE A 108 5.24 -5.21 -2.16
N VAL A 109 4.71 -4.03 -2.37
CA VAL A 109 3.30 -3.72 -2.12
C VAL A 109 2.60 -3.40 -3.43
N ASP A 110 1.52 -4.11 -3.71
CA ASP A 110 0.72 -3.89 -4.91
C ASP A 110 -0.23 -2.70 -4.78
N ALA A 111 -0.89 -2.33 -5.86
CA ALA A 111 -1.84 -1.25 -5.91
C ALA A 111 -3.16 -1.59 -5.15
N GLY A 112 -4.06 -0.63 -5.04
CA GLY A 112 -5.36 -0.79 -4.42
C GLY A 112 -5.38 -0.49 -2.92
N ASN A 113 -6.43 -0.97 -2.21
CA ASN A 113 -6.60 -0.75 -0.77
C ASN A 113 -5.44 -1.34 0.05
N THR A 114 -4.90 -2.49 -0.38
CA THR A 114 -3.71 -3.10 0.23
C THR A 114 -2.52 -2.15 0.16
N GLY A 115 -2.28 -1.56 -1.01
CA GLY A 115 -1.20 -0.58 -1.22
C GLY A 115 -1.37 0.66 -0.38
N ALA A 116 -2.56 1.26 -0.43
CA ALA A 116 -2.89 2.44 0.34
C ALA A 116 -2.72 2.21 1.85
N SER A 117 -3.19 1.08 2.36
CA SER A 117 -3.07 0.73 3.77
C SER A 117 -1.62 0.45 4.18
N ALA A 118 -0.87 -0.32 3.39
CA ALA A 118 0.50 -0.67 3.71
C ALA A 118 1.43 0.55 3.71
N VAL A 119 1.29 1.46 2.75
CA VAL A 119 2.10 2.70 2.70
C VAL A 119 1.90 3.58 3.93
N HIS A 120 0.70 3.58 4.51
CA HIS A 120 0.37 4.42 5.67
C HIS A 120 0.64 3.74 7.01
N LEU A 121 0.55 2.41 7.06
CA LEU A 121 0.51 1.66 8.31
C LEU A 121 1.73 0.76 8.55
N LEU A 122 2.47 0.36 7.51
CA LEU A 122 3.60 -0.55 7.66
C LEU A 122 4.93 0.22 7.57
N PRO A 123 5.77 0.18 8.59
CA PRO A 123 7.11 0.76 8.54
C PRO A 123 7.99 0.08 7.51
N ALA A 124 8.85 0.85 6.84
CA ALA A 124 9.83 0.29 5.93
C ALA A 124 10.89 -0.51 6.71
N PRO A 125 11.32 -1.69 6.20
CA PRO A 125 12.38 -2.48 6.82
C PRO A 125 13.70 -1.69 6.92
N ARG A 126 14.44 -1.86 8.01
CA ARG A 126 15.70 -1.09 8.25
C ARG A 126 16.78 -1.39 7.23
N HIS A 127 16.95 -2.64 6.85
CA HIS A 127 18.03 -3.13 5.98
C HIS A 127 17.51 -3.72 4.68
N GLY A 128 16.20 -3.71 4.47
CA GLY A 128 15.51 -4.15 3.28
C GLY A 128 15.10 -3.01 2.35
N ARG A 129 14.14 -3.31 1.50
CA ARG A 129 13.52 -2.32 0.61
C ARG A 129 12.00 -2.36 0.76
N PHE A 130 11.38 -1.20 0.72
CA PHE A 130 9.94 -1.06 0.61
C PHE A 130 9.63 -0.49 -0.77
N VAL A 131 8.96 -1.28 -1.61
CA VAL A 131 8.73 -0.95 -3.02
C VAL A 131 7.24 -0.97 -3.32
N VAL A 132 6.75 0.09 -3.93
CA VAL A 132 5.33 0.26 -4.29
C VAL A 132 5.21 0.70 -5.74
N ALA A 133 4.25 0.16 -6.49
CA ALA A 133 3.99 0.53 -7.87
C ALA A 133 3.19 1.84 -7.98
N LEU A 134 3.78 2.98 -7.64
CA LEU A 134 3.09 4.28 -7.66
C LEU A 134 3.10 4.98 -9.02
N GLY A 135 4.07 4.68 -9.90
CA GLY A 135 4.25 5.41 -11.16
C GLY A 135 3.08 5.27 -12.12
N MET A 136 2.56 4.07 -12.29
CA MET A 136 1.41 3.78 -13.13
C MET A 136 0.22 3.23 -12.34
N GLY A 137 0.45 2.75 -11.11
CA GLY A 137 -0.57 2.11 -10.28
C GLY A 137 -1.04 0.75 -10.82
N GLY A 138 -0.19 0.09 -11.64
CA GLY A 138 -0.50 -1.22 -12.20
C GLY A 138 -0.59 -2.29 -11.14
N MET A 139 -1.62 -3.15 -11.24
CA MET A 139 -1.81 -4.28 -10.34
C MET A 139 -1.03 -5.52 -10.84
N GLY A 140 -0.59 -6.35 -9.88
CA GLY A 140 0.02 -7.67 -10.15
C GLY A 140 1.53 -7.64 -10.40
N TYR A 141 2.15 -6.51 -10.61
CA TYR A 141 3.58 -6.42 -10.87
C TYR A 141 4.44 -6.97 -9.74
N THR A 142 3.93 -6.94 -8.51
CA THR A 142 4.66 -7.33 -7.30
C THR A 142 5.00 -8.81 -7.25
N PHE A 143 4.24 -9.66 -7.91
CA PHE A 143 4.53 -11.09 -7.97
C PHE A 143 5.87 -11.34 -8.64
N GLY A 144 6.03 -10.92 -9.88
CA GLY A 144 7.29 -11.08 -10.61
C GLY A 144 8.43 -10.27 -9.99
N ALA A 145 8.18 -9.04 -9.56
CA ALA A 145 9.20 -8.18 -8.95
C ALA A 145 9.68 -8.73 -7.60
N GLY A 146 8.79 -9.23 -6.75
CA GLY A 146 9.13 -9.83 -5.46
C GLY A 146 9.91 -11.13 -5.61
N ILE A 147 9.49 -12.01 -6.54
CA ILE A 147 10.22 -13.24 -6.86
C ILE A 147 11.62 -12.91 -7.37
N GLY A 148 11.73 -11.97 -8.32
CA GLY A 148 13.02 -11.55 -8.87
C GLY A 148 13.95 -10.97 -7.81
N ALA A 149 13.42 -10.16 -6.87
CA ALA A 149 14.20 -9.63 -5.76
C ALA A 149 14.66 -10.73 -4.79
N ALA A 150 13.79 -11.68 -4.47
CA ALA A 150 14.12 -12.82 -3.61
C ALA A 150 15.25 -13.68 -4.22
N LEU A 151 15.14 -13.99 -5.50
CA LEU A 151 16.16 -14.79 -6.22
C LEU A 151 17.49 -14.03 -6.37
N ALA A 152 17.45 -12.74 -6.65
CA ALA A 152 18.66 -11.94 -6.85
C ALA A 152 19.43 -11.67 -5.56
N THR A 153 18.73 -11.60 -4.41
CA THR A 153 19.33 -11.20 -3.13
C THR A 153 19.46 -12.33 -2.12
N GLY A 154 18.72 -13.42 -2.29
CA GLY A 154 18.59 -14.50 -1.30
C GLY A 154 17.84 -14.07 -0.02
N ARG A 155 17.33 -12.84 0.04
CA ARG A 155 16.64 -12.33 1.22
C ARG A 155 15.15 -12.67 1.19
N ARG A 156 14.58 -12.89 2.39
CA ARG A 156 13.13 -13.05 2.51
C ARG A 156 12.43 -11.81 1.92
N THR A 157 11.53 -12.05 0.99
CA THR A 157 10.77 -10.99 0.32
C THR A 157 9.28 -11.21 0.56
N TYR A 158 8.60 -10.16 1.02
CA TYR A 158 7.17 -10.15 1.22
C TYR A 158 6.49 -9.50 0.02
N VAL A 159 5.49 -10.16 -0.54
CA VAL A 159 4.60 -9.63 -1.57
C VAL A 159 3.24 -9.43 -0.93
N LEU A 160 2.83 -8.17 -0.75
CA LEU A 160 1.53 -7.80 -0.20
C LEU A 160 0.63 -7.38 -1.36
N ALA A 161 -0.38 -8.15 -1.67
CA ALA A 161 -1.23 -7.94 -2.84
C ALA A 161 -2.72 -8.17 -2.52
N GLY A 162 -3.61 -7.51 -3.25
CA GLY A 162 -5.04 -7.81 -3.23
C GLY A 162 -5.38 -8.99 -4.13
N ASP A 163 -6.59 -9.49 -3.98
CA ASP A 163 -7.18 -10.55 -4.83
C ASP A 163 -7.20 -10.17 -6.32
N GLY A 164 -7.53 -8.93 -6.66
CA GLY A 164 -7.50 -8.47 -8.04
C GLY A 164 -6.10 -8.59 -8.67
N ALA A 165 -5.05 -8.22 -7.94
CA ALA A 165 -3.66 -8.40 -8.37
C ALA A 165 -3.27 -9.88 -8.48
N PHE A 166 -3.76 -10.72 -7.55
CA PHE A 166 -3.57 -12.17 -7.59
C PHE A 166 -4.22 -12.78 -8.84
N PHE A 167 -5.44 -12.41 -9.18
CA PHE A 167 -6.10 -12.93 -10.39
C PHE A 167 -5.41 -12.51 -11.69
N MET A 168 -4.68 -11.38 -11.68
CA MET A 168 -3.89 -10.95 -12.86
C MET A 168 -2.59 -11.73 -13.00
N HIS A 169 -1.84 -11.93 -11.91
CA HIS A 169 -0.47 -12.44 -11.96
C HIS A 169 -0.14 -13.50 -10.89
N GLY A 170 -1.11 -14.03 -10.18
CA GLY A 170 -0.91 -15.05 -9.13
C GLY A 170 -0.31 -16.36 -9.66
N ALA A 171 -0.45 -16.66 -10.95
CA ALA A 171 0.19 -17.80 -11.57
C ALA A 171 1.73 -17.79 -11.43
N GLU A 172 2.34 -16.63 -11.22
CA GLU A 172 3.79 -16.50 -10.94
C GLU A 172 4.23 -17.19 -9.64
N VAL A 173 3.32 -17.56 -8.77
CA VAL A 173 3.60 -18.45 -7.62
C VAL A 173 4.30 -19.73 -8.07
N HIS A 174 3.98 -20.24 -9.27
CA HIS A 174 4.66 -21.37 -9.88
C HIS A 174 6.18 -21.13 -9.97
N THR A 175 6.60 -19.98 -10.50
CA THR A 175 8.02 -19.62 -10.60
C THR A 175 8.72 -19.62 -9.22
N ALA A 176 8.02 -19.11 -8.19
CA ALA A 176 8.58 -19.13 -6.84
C ALA A 176 8.75 -20.53 -6.28
N VAL A 177 7.81 -21.43 -6.55
CA VAL A 177 7.87 -22.85 -6.14
C VAL A 177 9.00 -23.59 -6.84
N GLU A 178 9.10 -23.47 -8.16
CA GLU A 178 10.12 -24.14 -8.97
C GLU A 178 11.54 -23.72 -8.57
N HIS A 179 11.74 -22.45 -8.28
CA HIS A 179 13.04 -21.92 -7.90
C HIS A 179 13.28 -21.87 -6.38
N ARG A 180 12.36 -22.37 -5.57
CA ARG A 180 12.42 -22.31 -4.09
C ARG A 180 12.77 -20.91 -3.60
N ALA A 181 12.20 -19.88 -4.25
CA ALA A 181 12.48 -18.48 -3.91
C ALA A 181 12.04 -18.18 -2.47
N PRO A 182 12.85 -17.49 -1.66
CA PRO A 182 12.49 -17.13 -0.29
C PRO A 182 11.49 -15.96 -0.29
N VAL A 183 10.29 -16.20 -0.83
CA VAL A 183 9.23 -15.20 -0.93
C VAL A 183 8.00 -15.63 -0.11
N THR A 184 7.38 -14.67 0.55
CA THR A 184 6.12 -14.85 1.28
C THR A 184 5.05 -14.00 0.63
N PHE A 185 4.05 -14.65 0.04
CA PHE A 185 2.88 -13.98 -0.52
C PHE A 185 1.83 -13.79 0.57
N VAL A 186 1.33 -12.56 0.72
CA VAL A 186 0.23 -12.22 1.62
C VAL A 186 -0.88 -11.60 0.80
N ILE A 187 -1.97 -12.34 0.63
CA ILE A 187 -3.08 -11.94 -0.24
C ILE A 187 -4.26 -11.49 0.61
N PHE A 188 -4.62 -10.23 0.43
CA PHE A 188 -5.78 -9.59 1.05
C PHE A 188 -6.99 -9.80 0.13
N ASN A 189 -7.81 -10.78 0.46
CA ASN A 189 -8.97 -11.17 -0.34
C ASN A 189 -10.22 -10.42 0.13
N ASN A 190 -10.65 -9.43 -0.59
CA ASN A 190 -11.89 -8.71 -0.33
C ASN A 190 -12.98 -8.97 -1.38
N ASN A 191 -12.70 -9.83 -2.36
CA ASN A 191 -13.55 -10.18 -3.48
C ASN A 191 -14.05 -8.95 -4.27
N ALA A 192 -13.18 -7.94 -4.44
CA ALA A 192 -13.53 -6.73 -5.18
C ALA A 192 -12.29 -5.95 -5.67
N HIS A 193 -12.45 -5.15 -6.70
CA HIS A 193 -11.61 -4.00 -6.95
C HIS A 193 -12.02 -2.86 -5.99
N ALA A 194 -11.83 -3.11 -4.67
CA ALA A 194 -12.43 -2.31 -3.61
C ALA A 194 -12.07 -0.81 -3.67
N MET A 195 -10.89 -0.44 -4.16
CA MET A 195 -10.54 0.98 -4.35
C MET A 195 -11.39 1.62 -5.46
N CYS A 196 -11.69 0.90 -6.54
CA CYS A 196 -12.56 1.38 -7.61
C CYS A 196 -14.00 1.47 -7.10
N ALA A 197 -14.50 0.41 -6.47
CA ALA A 197 -15.85 0.36 -5.89
C ALA A 197 -16.09 1.51 -4.89
N LEU A 198 -15.17 1.76 -3.96
CA LEU A 198 -15.28 2.87 -3.01
C LEU A 198 -15.27 4.23 -3.71
N ARG A 199 -14.45 4.42 -4.74
CA ARG A 199 -14.45 5.67 -5.51
C ARG A 199 -15.75 5.89 -6.26
N GLU A 200 -16.32 4.87 -6.85
CA GLU A 200 -17.62 4.93 -7.52
C GLU A 200 -18.73 5.23 -6.52
N GLU A 201 -18.76 4.54 -5.39
CA GLU A 201 -19.72 4.80 -4.32
C GLU A 201 -19.67 6.27 -3.86
N PHE A 202 -18.49 6.81 -3.62
CA PHE A 202 -18.33 8.18 -3.11
C PHE A 202 -18.50 9.27 -4.16
N LEU A 203 -18.14 9.01 -5.41
CA LEU A 203 -18.16 10.03 -6.46
C LEU A 203 -19.38 9.95 -7.37
N GLN A 204 -20.00 8.78 -7.48
CA GLN A 204 -21.09 8.51 -8.42
C GLN A 204 -22.37 8.03 -7.73
N GLY A 205 -22.32 7.79 -6.42
CA GLY A 205 -23.48 7.34 -5.63
C GLY A 205 -23.88 5.89 -5.86
N GLY A 206 -23.02 5.06 -6.41
CA GLY A 206 -23.26 3.64 -6.63
C GLY A 206 -22.01 2.88 -7.06
N VAL A 207 -21.98 1.59 -6.80
CA VAL A 207 -20.90 0.67 -7.19
C VAL A 207 -21.32 -0.11 -8.42
N ARG A 208 -20.42 -0.27 -9.39
CA ARG A 208 -20.67 -1.10 -10.56
C ARG A 208 -20.49 -2.58 -10.23
N ASP A 209 -21.29 -3.43 -10.87
CA ASP A 209 -21.27 -4.87 -10.62
C ASP A 209 -19.93 -5.53 -11.02
N ASP A 210 -19.22 -4.95 -11.99
CA ASP A 210 -17.93 -5.45 -12.49
C ASP A 210 -16.76 -5.19 -11.51
N ASP A 211 -16.92 -4.33 -10.51
CA ASP A 211 -15.93 -4.11 -9.46
C ASP A 211 -16.09 -5.06 -8.25
N VAL A 212 -17.13 -5.90 -8.23
CA VAL A 212 -17.39 -6.87 -7.17
C VAL A 212 -17.31 -8.29 -7.71
N PHE A 213 -16.50 -9.12 -7.08
CA PHE A 213 -16.26 -10.50 -7.49
C PHE A 213 -17.16 -11.47 -6.75
N GLY A 214 -17.42 -12.62 -7.35
CA GLY A 214 -17.93 -13.79 -6.63
C GLY A 214 -16.94 -14.24 -5.55
N ARG A 215 -17.46 -14.78 -4.46
CA ARG A 215 -16.61 -15.27 -3.36
C ARG A 215 -15.65 -16.35 -3.84
N THR A 216 -14.38 -16.22 -3.49
CA THR A 216 -13.31 -17.15 -3.84
C THR A 216 -12.54 -17.59 -2.61
N ASP A 217 -12.10 -18.84 -2.60
CA ASP A 217 -11.14 -19.37 -1.61
C ASP A 217 -9.77 -19.49 -2.28
N ILE A 218 -9.01 -18.40 -2.23
CA ILE A 218 -7.69 -18.32 -2.85
C ILE A 218 -6.71 -19.29 -2.19
N ALA A 219 -6.75 -19.44 -0.86
CA ALA A 219 -5.87 -20.36 -0.15
C ALA A 219 -6.10 -21.81 -0.57
N ALA A 220 -7.33 -22.26 -0.60
CA ALA A 220 -7.67 -23.62 -1.05
C ALA A 220 -7.28 -23.85 -2.51
N GLY A 221 -7.52 -22.86 -3.39
CA GLY A 221 -7.14 -22.93 -4.80
C GLY A 221 -5.62 -23.06 -5.01
N VAL A 222 -4.83 -22.27 -4.29
CA VAL A 222 -3.36 -22.31 -4.35
C VAL A 222 -2.82 -23.61 -3.74
N ALA A 223 -3.37 -24.08 -2.61
CA ALA A 223 -2.96 -25.34 -2.00
C ALA A 223 -3.22 -26.55 -2.91
N ALA A 224 -4.33 -26.54 -3.64
CA ALA A 224 -4.65 -27.59 -4.61
C ALA A 224 -3.73 -27.54 -5.84
N ALA A 225 -3.37 -26.33 -6.31
CA ALA A 225 -2.48 -26.16 -7.46
C ALA A 225 -1.01 -26.47 -7.13
N PHE A 226 -0.56 -26.20 -5.90
CA PHE A 226 0.83 -26.35 -5.45
C PHE A 226 0.93 -27.16 -4.14
N PRO A 227 0.80 -28.48 -4.18
CA PRO A 227 0.76 -29.33 -2.96
C PRO A 227 2.01 -29.26 -2.08
N SER A 228 3.15 -28.84 -2.63
CA SER A 228 4.42 -28.68 -1.89
C SER A 228 4.59 -27.32 -1.22
N LEU A 229 3.70 -26.37 -1.49
CA LEU A 229 3.76 -25.01 -0.95
C LEU A 229 3.13 -24.96 0.45
N ASP A 230 3.77 -24.27 1.39
CA ASP A 230 3.15 -23.93 2.69
C ASP A 230 2.08 -22.86 2.46
N VAL A 231 0.83 -23.29 2.44
CA VAL A 231 -0.35 -22.42 2.21
C VAL A 231 -1.19 -22.33 3.48
N THR A 232 -1.56 -21.13 3.86
CA THR A 232 -2.44 -20.87 5.01
C THR A 232 -3.59 -19.93 4.61
N GLY A 233 -4.83 -20.34 4.87
CA GLY A 233 -5.99 -19.45 4.94
C GLY A 233 -6.10 -18.89 6.37
N ALA A 234 -5.69 -17.63 6.59
CA ALA A 234 -5.71 -17.04 7.91
C ALA A 234 -7.08 -16.41 8.22
N GLU A 235 -7.70 -16.81 9.31
CA GLU A 235 -9.02 -16.35 9.75
C GLU A 235 -8.93 -15.15 10.73
N ASN A 236 -7.73 -14.87 11.24
CA ASN A 236 -7.48 -13.79 12.18
C ASN A 236 -5.99 -13.39 12.16
N ALA A 237 -5.67 -12.25 12.77
CA ALA A 237 -4.31 -11.72 12.82
C ALA A 237 -3.30 -12.64 13.52
N ALA A 238 -3.74 -13.44 14.51
CA ALA A 238 -2.85 -14.38 15.19
C ALA A 238 -2.43 -15.55 14.28
N GLN A 239 -3.36 -16.11 13.52
CA GLN A 239 -3.06 -17.14 12.53
C GLN A 239 -2.20 -16.59 11.40
N LEU A 240 -2.49 -15.36 10.90
CA LEU A 240 -1.65 -14.68 9.94
C LEU A 240 -0.20 -14.57 10.46
N ARG A 241 -0.01 -14.00 11.67
CA ARG A 241 1.31 -13.87 12.27
C ARG A 241 2.04 -15.21 12.41
N ALA A 242 1.35 -16.26 12.87
CA ALA A 242 1.93 -17.59 13.02
C ALA A 242 2.40 -18.16 11.67
N ALA A 243 1.60 -18.01 10.61
CA ALA A 243 1.94 -18.45 9.27
C ALA A 243 3.18 -17.69 8.72
N LEU A 244 3.24 -16.37 8.92
CA LEU A 244 4.37 -15.55 8.49
C LEU A 244 5.67 -15.95 9.22
N LEU A 245 5.62 -16.19 10.53
CA LEU A 245 6.77 -16.65 11.29
C LEU A 245 7.26 -18.03 10.84
N ARG A 246 6.35 -18.97 10.51
CA ARG A 246 6.74 -20.24 9.90
C ARG A 246 7.40 -20.04 8.55
N GLY A 247 6.82 -19.20 7.69
CA GLY A 247 7.38 -18.87 6.38
C GLY A 247 8.79 -18.30 6.48
N ASN A 248 9.11 -17.53 7.53
CA ASN A 248 10.46 -16.99 7.74
C ASN A 248 11.53 -18.05 8.03
N THR A 249 11.15 -19.15 8.65
CA THR A 249 12.06 -20.26 8.96
C THR A 249 12.25 -21.23 7.79
N GLY A 250 11.35 -21.19 6.81
CA GLY A 250 11.42 -22.01 5.60
C GLY A 250 12.44 -21.50 4.59
N ALA A 251 13.08 -22.43 3.86
CA ALA A 251 14.04 -22.08 2.80
C ALA A 251 13.36 -21.70 1.47
N GLY A 252 12.05 -21.94 1.32
CA GLY A 252 11.29 -21.73 0.08
C GLY A 252 10.16 -20.71 0.23
N PRO A 253 9.26 -20.67 -0.75
CA PRO A 253 8.11 -19.78 -0.71
C PRO A 253 7.07 -20.21 0.34
N ALA A 254 6.30 -19.23 0.81
CA ALA A 254 5.12 -19.41 1.63
C ALA A 254 3.97 -18.55 1.09
N PHE A 255 2.73 -19.00 1.29
CA PHE A 255 1.55 -18.31 0.81
C PHE A 255 0.50 -18.20 1.91
N VAL A 256 0.04 -17.00 2.15
CA VAL A 256 -1.03 -16.74 3.13
C VAL A 256 -2.10 -15.90 2.45
N ALA A 257 -3.35 -16.34 2.52
CA ALA A 257 -4.50 -15.53 2.15
C ALA A 257 -5.37 -15.27 3.37
N LEU A 258 -5.98 -14.08 3.41
CA LEU A 258 -6.89 -13.67 4.47
C LEU A 258 -8.07 -12.91 3.87
N ASP A 259 -9.27 -13.10 4.42
CA ASP A 259 -10.46 -12.39 3.99
C ASP A 259 -10.50 -11.00 4.66
N CYS A 260 -10.76 -9.96 3.84
CA CYS A 260 -10.88 -8.56 4.24
C CYS A 260 -12.27 -8.00 3.89
N ASP A 261 -12.66 -6.92 4.56
CA ASP A 261 -13.89 -6.20 4.22
C ASP A 261 -13.70 -5.33 2.97
N PRO A 262 -14.46 -5.53 1.88
CA PRO A 262 -14.39 -4.69 0.71
C PRO A 262 -14.79 -3.23 0.97
N ARG A 263 -15.54 -2.96 2.04
CA ARG A 263 -15.99 -1.62 2.45
C ARG A 263 -15.03 -0.93 3.41
N GLU A 264 -13.96 -1.59 3.83
CA GLU A 264 -12.98 -0.94 4.70
C GLU A 264 -12.27 0.18 3.94
N ILE A 265 -12.43 1.40 4.46
CA ILE A 265 -11.85 2.60 3.87
C ILE A 265 -10.35 2.64 4.25
N PRO A 266 -9.43 2.60 3.29
CA PRO A 266 -8.01 2.71 3.59
C PRO A 266 -7.68 4.11 4.13
N PRO A 267 -6.61 4.28 4.92
CA PRO A 267 -6.19 5.57 5.48
C PRO A 267 -5.62 6.49 4.38
N PHE A 268 -6.34 6.67 3.30
CA PHE A 268 -5.95 7.42 2.11
C PHE A 268 -6.74 8.73 2.08
N LEU A 269 -6.04 9.86 2.08
CA LEU A 269 -6.63 11.20 2.21
C LEU A 269 -7.86 11.48 1.34
N PRO A 270 -7.92 11.06 0.05
CA PRO A 270 -9.12 11.27 -0.76
C PRO A 270 -10.40 10.61 -0.21
N PHE A 271 -10.27 9.60 0.63
CA PHE A 271 -11.40 8.89 1.24
C PHE A 271 -11.68 9.31 2.69
N GLN A 272 -10.77 10.03 3.34
CA GLN A 272 -10.95 10.45 4.74
C GLN A 272 -12.17 11.34 4.99
N PRO A 273 -12.51 12.33 4.13
CA PRO A 273 -13.72 13.12 4.32
C PRO A 273 -15.00 12.28 4.33
N PHE A 274 -15.01 11.19 3.59
CA PHE A 274 -16.15 10.26 3.53
C PHE A 274 -16.19 9.33 4.75
N ALA A 275 -15.04 8.95 5.29
CA ALA A 275 -14.95 8.18 6.54
C ALA A 275 -15.47 8.98 7.73
N GLU A 276 -15.15 10.27 7.81
CA GLU A 276 -15.65 11.20 8.83
C GLU A 276 -17.17 11.43 8.70
N ALA A 277 -17.67 11.60 7.48
CA ALA A 277 -19.08 11.75 7.20
C ALA A 277 -19.89 10.49 7.60
N ASN A 278 -19.38 9.30 7.31
CA ASN A 278 -20.05 8.05 7.67
C ASN A 278 -19.90 7.72 9.17
N GLY A 279 -18.85 8.15 9.83
CA GLY A 279 -18.68 8.03 11.30
C GLY A 279 -19.63 8.95 12.08
N SER A 280 -20.04 10.07 11.50
CA SER A 280 -21.02 11.00 12.09
C SER A 280 -22.48 10.70 11.74
N ALA A 281 -22.73 9.97 10.65
CA ALA A 281 -24.09 9.62 10.18
C ALA A 281 -24.78 8.52 10.99
N GLY A 282 -24.11 7.94 12.01
CA GLY A 282 -24.79 7.11 13.02
C GLY A 282 -25.78 7.89 13.91
N ARG A 283 -26.00 9.20 13.67
CA ARG A 283 -26.86 10.08 14.48
C ARG A 283 -27.60 11.17 13.72
N ALA A 284 -28.05 10.98 12.50
CA ALA A 284 -29.10 11.87 11.93
C ALA A 284 -29.76 11.22 10.72
N GLY A 285 -31.06 11.23 10.76
CA GLY A 285 -31.94 10.61 9.77
C GLY A 285 -31.86 11.28 8.40
N HIS A 286 -32.29 10.49 7.47
CA HIS A 286 -32.59 10.81 6.09
C HIS A 286 -33.32 12.16 5.95
N GLU A 287 -32.69 13.11 5.28
CA GLU A 287 -33.40 14.21 4.62
C GLU A 287 -32.91 14.40 3.18
N ASP A 288 -33.88 14.41 2.28
CA ASP A 288 -33.76 14.53 0.84
C ASP A 288 -32.97 15.77 0.38
N HIS A 289 -31.99 15.58 -0.48
CA HIS A 289 -31.51 16.59 -1.41
C HIS A 289 -31.69 16.11 -2.86
N LYS A 290 -32.91 16.34 -3.37
CA LYS A 290 -33.12 16.65 -4.79
C LYS A 290 -32.96 18.16 -4.92
N GLU A 291 -32.03 18.57 -5.78
CA GLU A 291 -32.04 19.75 -6.63
C GLU A 291 -30.59 20.25 -6.91
N ASN A 292 -30.15 20.04 -8.11
CA ASN A 292 -29.55 20.97 -9.06
C ASN A 292 -28.63 20.23 -10.06
N ALA A 293 -29.32 19.65 -11.03
CA ALA A 293 -28.68 19.29 -12.30
C ALA A 293 -29.26 20.27 -13.35
N ASP A 294 -28.58 21.41 -13.51
CA ASP A 294 -28.67 22.15 -14.77
C ASP A 294 -27.45 23.10 -14.91
N GLU A 295 -27.02 23.29 -16.18
CA GLU A 295 -25.97 24.20 -16.66
C GLU A 295 -24.52 23.73 -16.62
N ARG A 296 -24.13 22.90 -17.61
CA ARG A 296 -22.90 23.14 -18.38
C ARG A 296 -23.07 22.74 -19.84
N ARG A 297 -23.44 23.73 -20.64
CA ARG A 297 -23.34 23.67 -22.13
C ARG A 297 -21.90 23.49 -22.54
N VAL A 298 -21.64 22.44 -23.29
CA VAL A 298 -20.40 22.28 -24.08
C VAL A 298 -20.57 23.09 -25.37
N VAL A 299 -19.71 24.08 -25.60
CA VAL A 299 -19.57 24.76 -26.87
C VAL A 299 -18.46 24.07 -27.65
N HIS A 300 -18.82 23.40 -28.73
CA HIS A 300 -17.89 23.01 -29.78
C HIS A 300 -17.65 24.22 -30.68
N ALA A 301 -16.40 24.63 -30.86
CA ALA A 301 -15.98 25.51 -31.93
C ALA A 301 -15.12 24.72 -32.92
N GLY A 302 -15.38 24.95 -34.19
CA GLY A 302 -14.86 24.29 -35.37
C GLY A 302 -13.37 24.49 -35.68
#